data_1cb57a9b0a256e8876c8b1c53dacf2c9
#
_entry.id   1cb57a9b0a256e8876c8b1c53dacf2c9
#
_cell.length_a   1.000
_cell.length_b   1.000
_cell.length_c   1.000
_cell.angle_alpha   90.00
_cell.angle_beta   90.00
_cell.angle_gamma   90.00
#
_symmetry.space_group_name_H-M   'P 1'
#
loop_
_entity.id
_entity.type
_entity.pdbx_description
1 polymer ?
#
loop_
_entity_poly.entity_id
_entity_poly.type
_entity_poly.pdbx_seq_one_letter_code
_entity_poly.pdbx_strand_id
1 'polypeptide(L)'
;MDFSGTWQVYSEENLEQFLKVIGAPEIVVKMRKDVKPVMVIEQNGRDLTCTMKTPFCSRVNVFTIGKESEICSVDGRKLKCTVREEKGKLICETNKFTSVREIQGDEMIEVSSHRENLFRKSNYIKLSDRLVRKFPL
;
A
#
# COMPACT_ATOMS: atom_id res chain seq x y z
N MET A 1 4.39 12.44 11.45
CA MET A 1 2.98 12.10 11.18
C MET A 1 2.75 10.62 11.41
N ASP A 2 1.61 10.25 11.93
CA ASP A 2 1.30 8.85 12.25
C ASP A 2 0.37 8.25 11.21
N PHE A 3 0.83 7.19 10.54
CA PHE A 3 0.05 6.47 9.54
C PHE A 3 -0.70 5.27 10.13
N SER A 4 -0.60 5.05 11.44
CA SER A 4 -1.27 3.92 12.09
C SER A 4 -2.77 3.93 11.88
N GLY A 5 -3.34 2.77 11.67
CA GLY A 5 -4.76 2.60 11.51
C GLY A 5 -5.11 1.46 10.59
N THR A 6 -6.41 1.22 10.47
CA THR A 6 -6.97 0.26 9.52
C THR A 6 -7.60 1.05 8.39
N TRP A 7 -7.10 0.84 7.19
CA TRP A 7 -7.44 1.64 6.02
C TRP A 7 -8.12 0.76 4.98
N GLN A 8 -9.33 1.16 4.59
CA GLN A 8 -10.11 0.46 3.57
C GLN A 8 -9.98 1.19 2.23
N VAL A 9 -9.54 0.49 1.20
CA VAL A 9 -9.56 1.02 -0.17
C VAL A 9 -11.01 1.21 -0.59
N TYR A 10 -11.36 2.39 -1.09
CA TYR A 10 -12.70 2.64 -1.62
C TYR A 10 -12.68 3.11 -3.08
N SER A 11 -11.56 3.56 -3.57
CA SER A 11 -11.43 4.04 -4.95
C SER A 11 -10.02 3.76 -5.45
N GLU A 12 -9.93 3.24 -6.67
CA GLU A 12 -8.64 2.98 -7.32
C GLU A 12 -8.70 3.44 -8.77
N GLU A 13 -7.65 4.11 -9.22
CA GLU A 13 -7.51 4.58 -10.59
C GLU A 13 -6.29 3.93 -11.23
N ASN A 14 -6.48 3.40 -12.43
CA ASN A 14 -5.41 2.86 -13.28
C ASN A 14 -4.62 1.70 -12.66
N LEU A 15 -5.23 0.96 -11.74
CA LEU A 15 -4.55 -0.13 -11.05
C LEU A 15 -4.18 -1.28 -12.00
N GLU A 16 -5.09 -1.66 -12.87
CA GLU A 16 -4.88 -2.79 -13.77
C GLU A 16 -3.66 -2.61 -14.66
N GLN A 17 -3.57 -1.47 -15.34
CA GLN A 17 -2.42 -1.18 -16.20
C GLN A 17 -1.12 -1.08 -15.42
N PHE A 18 -1.16 -0.46 -14.26
CA PHE A 18 0.01 -0.33 -13.41
C PHE A 18 0.54 -1.70 -12.98
N LEU A 19 -0.34 -2.59 -12.54
CA LEU A 19 0.04 -3.94 -12.14
C LEU A 19 0.66 -4.73 -13.29
N LYS A 20 0.11 -4.59 -14.50
CA LYS A 20 0.67 -5.24 -15.68
C LYS A 20 2.08 -4.77 -15.99
N VAL A 21 2.30 -3.47 -15.90
CA VAL A 21 3.61 -2.89 -16.22
C VAL A 21 4.68 -3.27 -15.21
N ILE A 22 4.34 -3.36 -13.93
CA ILE A 22 5.32 -3.79 -12.91
C ILE A 22 5.51 -5.31 -12.87
N GLY A 23 4.84 -6.07 -13.73
CA GLY A 23 5.06 -7.49 -13.90
C GLY A 23 4.18 -8.40 -13.07
N ALA A 24 3.04 -7.92 -12.59
CA ALA A 24 2.10 -8.75 -11.84
C ALA A 24 1.51 -9.83 -12.75
N PRO A 25 1.39 -11.09 -12.27
CA PRO A 25 0.73 -12.14 -13.04
C PRO A 25 -0.73 -11.77 -13.34
N GLU A 26 -1.22 -12.23 -14.47
CA GLU A 26 -2.58 -11.92 -14.92
C GLU A 26 -3.65 -12.35 -13.90
N ILE A 27 -3.44 -13.47 -13.23
CA ILE A 27 -4.37 -13.94 -12.20
C ILE A 27 -4.43 -12.95 -11.02
N VAL A 28 -3.30 -12.35 -10.65
CA VAL A 28 -3.25 -11.35 -9.58
C VAL A 28 -4.02 -10.09 -10.01
N VAL A 29 -3.83 -9.66 -11.25
CA VAL A 29 -4.54 -8.49 -11.80
C VAL A 29 -6.05 -8.71 -11.73
N LYS A 30 -6.52 -9.89 -12.14
CA LYS A 30 -7.93 -10.25 -12.10
C LYS A 30 -8.48 -10.30 -10.69
N MET A 31 -7.74 -10.90 -9.77
CA MET A 31 -8.15 -10.99 -8.36
C MET A 31 -8.28 -9.61 -7.72
N ARG A 32 -7.35 -8.71 -8.00
CA ARG A 32 -7.38 -7.36 -7.44
C ARG A 32 -8.51 -6.50 -7.98
N LYS A 33 -8.99 -6.81 -9.17
CA LYS A 33 -10.08 -6.07 -9.81
C LYS A 33 -11.39 -6.16 -9.00
N ASP A 34 -11.66 -7.31 -8.42
CA ASP A 34 -12.91 -7.58 -7.70
C ASP A 34 -12.79 -7.46 -6.19
N VAL A 35 -11.59 -7.18 -5.69
CA VAL A 35 -11.30 -7.15 -4.26
C VAL A 35 -10.73 -5.79 -3.87
N LYS A 36 -11.29 -5.20 -2.83
CA LYS A 36 -10.77 -3.97 -2.23
C LYS A 36 -10.09 -4.33 -0.93
N PRO A 37 -8.76 -4.35 -0.89
CA PRO A 37 -8.05 -4.78 0.31
C PRO A 37 -8.16 -3.79 1.45
N VAL A 38 -7.91 -4.32 2.65
CA VAL A 38 -7.75 -3.52 3.85
C VAL A 38 -6.25 -3.50 4.18
N MET A 39 -5.73 -2.33 4.47
CA MET A 39 -4.35 -2.15 4.89
C MET A 39 -4.31 -1.76 6.35
N VAL A 40 -3.65 -2.57 7.18
CA VAL A 40 -3.42 -2.24 8.58
C VAL A 40 -1.98 -1.74 8.71
N ILE A 41 -1.83 -0.53 9.20
CA ILE A 41 -0.51 0.08 9.42
C ILE A 41 -0.33 0.26 10.92
N GLU A 42 0.79 -0.23 11.42
CA GLU A 42 1.24 0.00 12.78
C GLU A 42 2.57 0.75 12.70
N GLN A 43 2.60 1.94 13.27
CA GLN A 43 3.79 2.77 13.27
C GLN A 43 4.28 3.00 14.71
N ASN A 44 5.53 2.64 14.96
CA ASN A 44 6.24 2.88 16.21
C ASN A 44 7.49 3.68 15.90
N GLY A 45 7.41 5.01 16.00
CA GLY A 45 8.52 5.88 15.63
C GLY A 45 8.86 5.70 14.15
N ARG A 46 10.04 5.15 13.88
CA ARG A 46 10.50 4.89 12.50
C ARG A 46 10.15 3.51 11.98
N ASP A 47 9.62 2.64 12.82
CA ASP A 47 9.28 1.27 12.43
C ASP A 47 7.82 1.20 11.97
N LEU A 48 7.61 0.66 10.78
CA LEU A 48 6.29 0.51 10.18
C LEU A 48 6.04 -0.96 9.87
N THR A 49 4.88 -1.45 10.28
CA THR A 49 4.39 -2.77 9.89
C THR A 49 3.12 -2.55 9.08
N CYS A 50 3.14 -2.94 7.82
CA CYS A 50 2.00 -2.82 6.91
C CYS A 50 1.48 -4.20 6.56
N THR A 51 0.22 -4.46 6.90
CA THR A 51 -0.44 -5.71 6.58
C THR A 51 -1.54 -5.45 5.57
N MET A 52 -1.39 -6.02 4.37
CA MET A 52 -2.41 -5.96 3.33
C MET A 52 -3.27 -7.20 3.43
N LYS A 53 -4.57 -7.02 3.64
CA LYS A 53 -5.51 -8.13 3.84
C LYS A 53 -6.54 -8.17 2.73
N THR A 54 -6.72 -9.35 2.15
CA THR A 54 -7.80 -9.66 1.23
C THR A 54 -8.49 -10.95 1.70
N PRO A 55 -9.66 -11.31 1.17
CA PRO A 55 -10.28 -12.60 1.50
C PRO A 55 -9.42 -13.81 1.14
N PHE A 56 -8.46 -13.66 0.24
CA PHE A 56 -7.66 -14.77 -0.28
C PHE A 56 -6.30 -14.90 0.36
N CYS A 57 -5.72 -13.79 0.82
CA CYS A 57 -4.38 -13.82 1.42
C CYS A 57 -4.14 -12.61 2.30
N SER A 58 -3.13 -12.74 3.16
CA SER A 58 -2.62 -11.65 3.98
C SER A 58 -1.13 -11.52 3.72
N ARG A 59 -0.66 -10.28 3.57
CA ARG A 59 0.75 -10.00 3.28
C ARG A 59 1.25 -8.94 4.24
N VAL A 60 2.35 -9.25 4.92
CA VAL A 60 2.95 -8.36 5.92
C VAL A 60 4.30 -7.86 5.41
N ASN A 61 4.50 -6.56 5.44
CA ASN A 61 5.77 -5.94 5.13
C ASN A 61 6.20 -5.04 6.28
N VAL A 62 7.46 -5.15 6.65
CA VAL A 62 8.05 -4.38 7.75
C VAL A 62 9.11 -3.44 7.19
N PHE A 63 9.03 -2.18 7.58
CA PHE A 63 9.95 -1.14 7.12
C PHE A 63 10.52 -0.37 8.29
N THR A 64 11.72 0.18 8.08
CA THR A 64 12.27 1.20 8.98
C THR A 64 12.54 2.44 8.14
N ILE A 65 11.96 3.57 8.53
CA ILE A 65 12.15 4.84 7.82
C ILE A 65 13.63 5.20 7.81
N GLY A 66 14.15 5.50 6.61
CA GLY A 66 15.56 5.85 6.43
C GLY A 66 16.50 4.69 6.20
N LYS A 67 16.00 3.46 6.22
CA LYS A 67 16.80 2.27 5.96
C LYS A 67 16.23 1.44 4.82
N GLU A 68 17.11 0.75 4.11
CA GLU A 68 16.69 -0.19 3.07
C GLU A 68 16.00 -1.39 3.71
N SER A 69 14.88 -1.78 3.14
CA SER A 69 14.08 -2.93 3.56
C SER A 69 13.74 -3.80 2.36
N GLU A 70 13.31 -5.03 2.61
CA GLU A 70 12.77 -5.88 1.55
C GLU A 70 11.26 -6.00 1.71
N ILE A 71 10.54 -5.85 0.60
CA ILE A 71 9.10 -6.06 0.57
C ILE A 71 8.76 -7.19 -0.37
N CYS A 72 7.61 -7.82 -0.12
CA CYS A 72 7.07 -8.81 -1.01
C CYS A 72 6.20 -8.12 -2.06
N SER A 73 6.60 -8.22 -3.32
CA SER A 73 5.86 -7.66 -4.44
C SER A 73 4.61 -8.49 -4.75
N VAL A 74 3.70 -7.92 -5.55
CA VAL A 74 2.46 -8.59 -5.96
C VAL A 74 2.72 -9.88 -6.75
N ASP A 75 3.87 -10.02 -7.39
CA ASP A 75 4.25 -11.24 -8.11
C ASP A 75 4.96 -12.27 -7.24
N GLY A 76 5.04 -12.05 -5.93
CA GLY A 76 5.71 -12.93 -4.99
C GLY A 76 7.22 -12.73 -4.88
N ARG A 77 7.79 -11.87 -5.71
CA ARG A 77 9.23 -11.57 -5.66
C ARG A 77 9.54 -10.56 -4.58
N LYS A 78 10.75 -10.64 -4.06
CA LYS A 78 11.23 -9.67 -3.08
C LYS A 78 11.81 -8.46 -3.80
N LEU A 79 11.42 -7.27 -3.35
CA LEU A 79 11.94 -6.00 -3.84
C LEU A 79 12.63 -5.28 -2.69
N LYS A 80 13.77 -4.69 -2.98
CA LYS A 80 14.40 -3.77 -2.05
C LYS A 80 13.70 -2.41 -2.16
N CYS A 81 13.41 -1.82 -1.02
CA CYS A 81 12.80 -0.50 -0.97
C CYS A 81 13.44 0.36 0.10
N THR A 82 13.39 1.67 -0.11
CA THR A 82 13.78 2.65 0.89
C THR A 82 12.58 3.53 1.17
N VAL A 83 12.22 3.64 2.44
CA VAL A 83 11.10 4.46 2.89
C VAL A 83 11.66 5.69 3.57
N ARG A 84 11.18 6.86 3.17
CA ARG A 84 11.52 8.12 3.80
C ARG A 84 10.26 8.95 4.06
N GLU A 85 10.36 9.86 5.00
CA GLU A 85 9.29 10.80 5.30
C GLU A 85 9.73 12.20 4.89
N GLU A 86 8.91 12.87 4.09
CA GLU A 86 9.14 14.25 3.67
C GLU A 86 7.85 15.04 3.74
N LYS A 87 7.85 16.13 4.50
CA LYS A 87 6.71 17.06 4.61
C LYS A 87 5.38 16.36 4.92
N GLY A 88 5.42 15.39 5.82
CA GLY A 88 4.23 14.63 6.20
C GLY A 88 3.83 13.55 5.22
N LYS A 89 4.61 13.30 4.18
CA LYS A 89 4.35 12.23 3.20
C LYS A 89 5.30 11.09 3.43
N LEU A 90 4.80 9.88 3.23
CA LEU A 90 5.60 8.67 3.30
C LEU A 90 5.94 8.21 1.89
N ILE A 91 7.23 8.23 1.56
CA ILE A 91 7.71 7.93 0.21
C ILE A 91 8.44 6.59 0.23
N CYS A 92 7.99 5.65 -0.57
CA CYS A 92 8.62 4.34 -0.73
C CYS A 92 9.19 4.23 -2.14
N GLU A 93 10.50 4.02 -2.24
CA GLU A 93 11.17 3.88 -3.54
C GLU A 93 11.69 2.47 -3.74
N THR A 94 11.35 1.89 -4.88
CA THR A 94 11.86 0.60 -5.34
C THR A 94 12.46 0.78 -6.75
N ASN A 95 13.07 -0.27 -7.28
CA ASN A 95 13.57 -0.21 -8.65
C ASN A 95 12.47 -0.28 -9.71
N LYS A 96 11.24 -0.61 -9.33
CA LYS A 96 10.11 -0.72 -10.26
C LYS A 96 9.16 0.45 -10.18
N PHE A 97 8.99 1.04 -8.99
CA PHE A 97 8.03 2.12 -8.79
C PHE A 97 8.37 2.95 -7.57
N THR A 98 7.75 4.12 -7.51
CA THR A 98 7.77 5.00 -6.33
C THR A 98 6.34 5.20 -5.86
N SER A 99 6.10 5.00 -4.56
CA SER A 99 4.79 5.24 -3.96
C SER A 99 4.88 6.39 -2.96
N VAL A 100 3.88 7.27 -3.01
CA VAL A 100 3.76 8.38 -2.07
C VAL A 100 2.42 8.26 -1.36
N ARG A 101 2.45 8.23 -0.04
CA ARG A 101 1.24 8.19 0.80
C ARG A 101 1.12 9.47 1.59
N GLU A 102 -0.09 10.00 1.65
CA GLU A 102 -0.41 11.22 2.37
C GLU A 102 -1.74 11.05 3.08
N ILE A 103 -1.81 11.53 4.33
CA ILE A 103 -3.05 11.51 5.10
C ILE A 103 -3.73 12.87 4.99
N GLN A 104 -5.01 12.85 4.64
CA GLN A 104 -5.86 14.04 4.59
C GLN A 104 -7.13 13.76 5.39
N GLY A 105 -7.15 14.20 6.66
CA GLY A 105 -8.26 13.90 7.56
C GLY A 105 -8.39 12.40 7.83
N ASP A 106 -9.53 11.83 7.50
CA ASP A 106 -9.80 10.39 7.66
C ASP A 106 -9.45 9.56 6.43
N GLU A 107 -8.78 10.17 5.46
CA GLU A 107 -8.43 9.51 4.22
C GLU A 107 -6.92 9.41 4.05
N MET A 108 -6.49 8.39 3.37
CA MET A 108 -5.11 8.24 2.93
C MET A 108 -5.09 8.11 1.42
N ILE A 109 -4.25 8.89 0.78
CA ILE A 109 -4.09 8.88 -0.67
C ILE A 109 -2.74 8.27 -0.99
N GLU A 110 -2.74 7.26 -1.82
CA GLU A 110 -1.51 6.63 -2.31
C GLU A 110 -1.42 6.79 -3.81
N VAL A 111 -0.33 7.40 -4.27
CA VAL A 111 -0.02 7.51 -5.69
C VAL A 111 1.26 6.74 -5.95
N SER A 112 1.20 5.81 -6.87
CA SER A 112 2.38 5.05 -7.30
C SER A 112 2.69 5.39 -8.75
N SER A 113 3.98 5.54 -9.05
CA SER A 113 4.43 5.87 -10.40
C SER A 113 5.47 4.89 -10.88
N HIS A 114 5.44 4.59 -12.17
CA HIS A 114 6.43 3.80 -12.87
C HIS A 114 7.16 4.70 -13.89
N ARG A 115 8.32 4.24 -14.39
CA ARG A 115 9.29 5.02 -15.17
C ARG A 115 8.74 5.90 -16.30
N GLU A 116 7.63 5.57 -16.92
CA GLU A 116 7.11 6.26 -18.10
C GLU A 116 5.87 7.12 -17.82
N ASN A 117 5.84 7.75 -16.65
CA ASN A 117 4.70 8.57 -16.22
C ASN A 117 3.39 7.78 -16.11
N LEU A 118 3.48 6.47 -15.93
CA LEU A 118 2.32 5.66 -15.61
C LEU A 118 2.04 5.76 -14.12
N PHE A 119 0.86 6.22 -13.77
CA PHE A 119 0.44 6.42 -12.39
C PHE A 119 -0.75 5.55 -12.05
N ARG A 120 -0.80 5.09 -10.81
CA ARG A 120 -2.03 4.60 -10.21
C ARG A 120 -2.32 5.40 -8.96
N LYS A 121 -3.59 5.50 -8.60
CA LYS A 121 -4.01 6.19 -7.39
C LYS A 121 -4.99 5.32 -6.62
N SER A 122 -4.75 5.18 -5.32
CA SER A 122 -5.65 4.48 -4.40
C SER A 122 -6.06 5.42 -3.30
N ASN A 123 -7.34 5.47 -3.02
CA ASN A 123 -7.89 6.25 -1.93
C ASN A 123 -8.40 5.29 -0.86
N TYR A 124 -7.98 5.54 0.38
CA TYR A 124 -8.35 4.73 1.55
C TYR A 124 -9.13 5.58 2.52
N ILE A 125 -10.11 4.98 3.17
CA ILE A 125 -10.79 5.60 4.30
C ILE A 125 -10.40 4.86 5.59
N LYS A 126 -10.19 5.62 6.65
CA LYS A 126 -9.85 5.05 7.95
C LYS A 126 -11.07 4.43 8.59
N LEU A 127 -10.98 3.16 8.96
CA LEU A 127 -12.05 2.47 9.65
C LEU A 127 -11.96 2.74 11.15
N SER A 128 -13.11 2.96 11.78
CA SER A 128 -13.17 3.03 13.23
C SER A 128 -12.99 1.63 13.84
N ASP A 129 -12.56 1.56 15.09
CA ASP A 129 -12.41 0.28 15.79
C ASP A 129 -13.73 -0.51 15.81
N ARG A 130 -14.86 0.17 15.89
CA ARG A 130 -16.17 -0.45 15.84
C ARG A 130 -16.41 -1.16 14.51
N LEU A 131 -16.07 -0.52 13.39
CA LEU A 131 -16.24 -1.11 12.06
C LEU A 131 -15.28 -2.27 11.84
N VAL A 132 -14.05 -2.17 12.33
CA VAL A 132 -13.06 -3.24 12.24
C VAL A 132 -13.56 -4.50 12.95
N ARG A 133 -14.18 -4.36 14.13
CA ARG A 133 -14.74 -5.48 14.87
C ARG A 133 -15.96 -6.10 14.21
N LYS A 134 -16.78 -5.26 13.55
CA LYS A 134 -18.00 -5.71 12.89
C LYS A 134 -17.72 -6.50 11.61
N PHE A 135 -16.63 -6.17 10.91
CA PHE A 135 -16.25 -6.79 9.64
C PHE A 135 -14.81 -7.30 9.70
N PRO A 136 -14.51 -8.32 10.53
CA PRO A 136 -13.15 -8.86 10.61
C PRO A 136 -12.79 -9.55 9.31
N LEU A 137 -11.54 -9.36 8.91
CA LEU A 137 -10.99 -10.04 7.74
C LEU A 137 -10.07 -11.19 8.15
#